data_3f52db77999dcf02b2cd85c235bf9c37
#
_entry.id   3f52db77999dcf02b2cd85c235bf9c37
#
_cell.length_a   1.000
_cell.length_b   1.000
_cell.length_c   1.000
_cell.angle_alpha   90.00
_cell.angle_beta   90.00
_cell.angle_gamma   90.00
#
_symmetry.space_group_name_H-M   'P 1'
#
loop_
_entity.id
_entity.type
_entity.pdbx_description
1 polymer ?
#
loop_
_entity_poly.entity_id
_entity_poly.type
_entity_poly.pdbx_seq_one_letter_code
_entity_poly.pdbx_strand_id
1 'polypeptide(L)'
;STFQYDLSEENLRRDGKTEAADASKNNHKSIRDDIQKEVSLTVAAFANQEGGRLFVGVNNDSSVLGLGRDLKEYGNSVDKLTLAITDSLKKYLQNSAFIAKLKFEFADNGDKQYLIIQVPRSTEPIFVNVSNGQEAYVRIQKSSEKFSVGEFLKYSKDRFPNWLV
;
A
#
# COMPACT_ATOMS: atom_id res chain seq x y z
N SER A 1 -11.91 8.85 -4.20
CA SER A 1 -10.73 8.61 -5.04
C SER A 1 -10.42 7.11 -5.13
N THR A 2 -9.80 6.72 -6.20
CA THR A 2 -9.48 5.34 -6.51
C THR A 2 -8.03 5.23 -6.97
N PHE A 3 -7.30 4.27 -6.43
CA PHE A 3 -5.95 3.94 -6.87
C PHE A 3 -5.89 2.48 -7.28
N GLN A 4 -5.20 2.22 -8.38
CA GLN A 4 -4.98 0.88 -8.89
C GLN A 4 -3.51 0.54 -8.73
N TYR A 5 -3.21 -0.59 -8.12
CA TYR A 5 -1.86 -1.06 -7.88
C TYR A 5 -1.75 -2.53 -8.23
N ASP A 6 -0.73 -2.85 -8.99
CA ASP A 6 -0.48 -4.20 -9.46
C ASP A 6 0.85 -4.72 -8.90
N LEU A 7 0.76 -5.55 -7.89
CA LEU A 7 1.93 -6.21 -7.31
C LEU A 7 2.63 -7.12 -8.31
N SER A 8 1.85 -7.79 -9.17
CA SER A 8 2.40 -8.72 -10.16
C SER A 8 3.22 -7.99 -11.22
N GLU A 9 2.74 -6.86 -11.69
CA GLU A 9 3.47 -6.03 -12.66
C GLU A 9 4.75 -5.46 -12.07
N GLU A 10 4.69 -5.01 -10.82
CA GLU A 10 5.87 -4.52 -10.11
C GLU A 10 6.92 -5.63 -9.94
N ASN A 11 6.48 -6.83 -9.59
CA ASN A 11 7.37 -7.99 -9.52
C ASN A 11 8.01 -8.30 -10.87
N LEU A 12 7.24 -8.28 -11.96
CA LEU A 12 7.75 -8.49 -13.30
C LEU A 12 8.80 -7.47 -13.70
N ARG A 13 8.55 -6.19 -13.42
CA ARG A 13 9.50 -5.11 -13.71
C ARG A 13 10.80 -5.27 -12.94
N ARG A 14 10.72 -5.69 -11.69
CA ARG A 14 11.92 -5.92 -10.86
C ARG A 14 12.67 -7.17 -11.26
N ASP A 15 11.97 -8.25 -11.55
CA ASP A 15 12.57 -9.49 -12.05
C ASP A 15 13.32 -9.25 -13.36
N GLY A 16 12.76 -8.45 -14.28
CA GLY A 16 13.44 -8.08 -15.52
C GLY A 16 14.73 -7.30 -15.32
N LYS A 17 14.84 -6.56 -14.22
CA LYS A 17 16.08 -5.85 -13.85
C LYS A 17 17.11 -6.75 -13.17
N THR A 18 16.66 -7.87 -12.63
CA THR A 18 17.48 -8.78 -11.83
C THR A 18 17.76 -10.12 -12.53
N GLU A 19 17.40 -10.26 -13.81
CA GLU A 19 17.61 -11.49 -14.57
C GLU A 19 19.07 -12.00 -14.54
N ALA A 20 20.03 -11.11 -14.31
CA ALA A 20 21.44 -11.46 -14.19
C ALA A 20 21.86 -11.89 -12.78
N ALA A 21 21.03 -11.66 -11.79
CA ALA A 21 21.28 -12.09 -10.41
C ALA A 21 20.37 -13.28 -10.15
N ASP A 22 20.94 -14.48 -10.13
CA ASP A 22 20.25 -15.69 -9.72
C ASP A 22 19.24 -15.36 -8.62
N ALA A 23 18.00 -15.78 -8.81
CA ALA A 23 16.89 -15.58 -7.88
C ALA A 23 17.24 -16.15 -6.49
N SER A 24 18.13 -15.50 -5.77
CA SER A 24 18.43 -15.86 -4.39
C SER A 24 17.18 -15.56 -3.54
N LYS A 25 16.91 -16.39 -2.56
CA LYS A 25 15.82 -16.20 -1.60
C LYS A 25 15.84 -14.79 -1.00
N ASN A 26 17.02 -14.16 -0.93
CA ASN A 26 17.21 -12.82 -0.40
C ASN A 26 16.65 -11.73 -1.33
N ASN A 27 16.75 -11.90 -2.67
CA ASN A 27 16.20 -10.95 -3.62
C ASN A 27 14.66 -10.98 -3.61
N HIS A 28 14.05 -12.16 -3.56
CA HIS A 28 12.59 -12.29 -3.47
C HIS A 28 12.04 -11.67 -2.18
N LYS A 29 12.73 -11.86 -1.07
CA LYS A 29 12.36 -11.24 0.21
C LYS A 29 12.43 -9.73 0.14
N SER A 30 13.51 -9.17 -0.43
CA SER A 30 13.69 -7.73 -0.58
C SER A 30 12.59 -7.11 -1.45
N ILE A 31 12.26 -7.75 -2.56
CA ILE A 31 11.18 -7.30 -3.47
C ILE A 31 9.83 -7.30 -2.73
N ARG A 32 9.52 -8.35 -1.97
CA ARG A 32 8.28 -8.41 -1.18
C ARG A 32 8.22 -7.29 -0.15
N ASP A 33 9.31 -7.05 0.55
CA ASP A 33 9.37 -6.00 1.57
C ASP A 33 9.13 -4.61 0.95
N ASP A 34 9.71 -4.35 -0.22
CA ASP A 34 9.50 -3.10 -0.95
C ASP A 34 8.06 -2.91 -1.39
N ILE A 35 7.43 -3.96 -1.92
CA ILE A 35 6.02 -3.93 -2.34
C ILE A 35 5.11 -3.71 -1.13
N GLN A 36 5.38 -4.39 -0.03
CA GLN A 36 4.61 -4.24 1.20
C GLN A 36 4.73 -2.82 1.76
N LYS A 37 5.92 -2.23 1.69
CA LYS A 37 6.14 -0.83 2.05
C LYS A 37 5.34 0.09 1.15
N GLU A 38 5.35 -0.15 -0.16
CA GLU A 38 4.62 0.66 -1.13
C GLU A 38 3.10 0.63 -0.88
N VAL A 39 2.54 -0.52 -0.60
CA VAL A 39 1.13 -0.65 -0.22
C VAL A 39 0.85 0.16 1.05
N SER A 40 1.72 0.05 2.05
CA SER A 40 1.55 0.75 3.33
C SER A 40 1.60 2.27 3.18
N LEU A 41 2.55 2.79 2.40
CA LEU A 41 2.63 4.25 2.18
C LEU A 41 1.45 4.76 1.35
N THR A 42 0.93 3.96 0.44
CA THR A 42 -0.24 4.32 -0.36
C THR A 42 -1.49 4.38 0.52
N VAL A 43 -1.66 3.42 1.42
CA VAL A 43 -2.75 3.45 2.42
C VAL A 43 -2.66 4.72 3.27
N ALA A 44 -1.47 5.06 3.77
CA ALA A 44 -1.26 6.29 4.53
C ALA A 44 -1.60 7.54 3.72
N ALA A 45 -1.15 7.59 2.46
CA ALA A 45 -1.43 8.72 1.58
C ALA A 45 -2.92 8.92 1.33
N PHE A 46 -3.68 7.84 1.12
CA PHE A 46 -5.15 7.90 1.01
C PHE A 46 -5.79 8.41 2.29
N ALA A 47 -5.37 7.88 3.43
CA ALA A 47 -5.90 8.25 4.74
C ALA A 47 -5.69 9.74 5.04
N ASN A 48 -4.55 10.27 4.68
CA ASN A 48 -4.19 11.68 4.90
C ASN A 48 -4.91 12.66 3.96
N GLN A 49 -5.53 12.15 2.90
CA GLN A 49 -6.30 12.98 1.97
C GLN A 49 -7.81 12.76 2.22
N GLU A 50 -8.52 12.10 1.35
CA GLU A 50 -9.99 11.91 1.45
C GLU A 50 -10.37 10.45 1.74
N GLY A 51 -9.39 9.57 1.94
CA GLY A 51 -9.62 8.14 1.89
C GLY A 51 -9.77 7.66 0.46
N GLY A 52 -10.22 6.45 0.27
CA GLY A 52 -10.44 5.88 -1.05
C GLY A 52 -10.31 4.38 -1.07
N ARG A 53 -10.22 3.82 -2.27
CA ARG A 53 -10.07 2.39 -2.48
C ARG A 53 -8.78 2.10 -3.22
N LEU A 54 -7.99 1.22 -2.64
CA LEU A 54 -6.77 0.71 -3.25
C LEU A 54 -7.07 -0.65 -3.87
N PHE A 55 -6.80 -0.79 -5.15
CA PHE A 55 -6.98 -2.04 -5.88
C PHE A 55 -5.63 -2.70 -6.07
N VAL A 56 -5.52 -3.96 -5.63
CA VAL A 56 -4.31 -4.77 -5.75
C VAL A 56 -4.58 -5.90 -6.74
N GLY A 57 -3.75 -6.02 -7.75
CA GLY A 57 -3.93 -6.96 -8.86
C GLY A 57 -4.70 -6.36 -10.05
N VAL A 58 -4.74 -5.03 -10.13
CA VAL A 58 -5.44 -4.30 -11.20
C VAL A 58 -4.47 -3.28 -11.82
N ASN A 59 -4.42 -3.26 -13.14
CA ASN A 59 -3.58 -2.32 -13.90
C ASN A 59 -4.16 -0.90 -13.91
N ASN A 60 -3.33 0.06 -14.30
CA ASN A 60 -3.72 1.46 -14.48
C ASN A 60 -4.82 1.67 -15.53
N ASP A 61 -4.94 0.78 -16.51
CA ASP A 61 -6.00 0.80 -17.53
C ASP A 61 -7.29 0.09 -17.08
N SER A 62 -7.37 -0.30 -15.80
CA SER A 62 -8.47 -1.04 -15.19
C SER A 62 -8.59 -2.51 -15.60
N SER A 63 -7.64 -3.03 -16.38
CA SER A 63 -7.60 -4.47 -16.65
C SER A 63 -7.17 -5.24 -15.40
N VAL A 64 -7.81 -6.39 -15.15
CA VAL A 64 -7.51 -7.22 -13.99
C VAL A 64 -6.44 -8.24 -14.35
N LEU A 65 -5.27 -8.14 -13.74
CA LEU A 65 -4.20 -9.13 -13.86
C LEU A 65 -4.40 -10.29 -12.89
N GLY A 66 -5.06 -10.03 -11.77
CA GLY A 66 -5.28 -11.01 -10.71
C GLY A 66 -4.13 -11.10 -9.73
N LEU A 67 -4.34 -11.89 -8.69
CA LEU A 67 -3.40 -12.10 -7.59
C LEU A 67 -2.66 -13.44 -7.67
N GLY A 68 -2.84 -14.20 -8.75
CA GLY A 68 -2.33 -15.57 -8.85
C GLY A 68 -0.84 -15.70 -8.57
N ARG A 69 -0.04 -14.75 -9.08
CA ARG A 69 1.41 -14.74 -8.87
C ARG A 69 1.75 -14.36 -7.42
N ASP A 70 1.07 -13.35 -6.90
CA ASP A 70 1.28 -12.91 -5.51
C ASP A 70 0.83 -13.98 -4.53
N LEU A 71 -0.29 -14.65 -4.81
CA LEU A 71 -0.80 -15.73 -3.97
C LEU A 71 0.17 -16.91 -3.87
N LYS A 72 0.92 -17.22 -4.93
CA LYS A 72 1.94 -18.29 -4.90
C LYS A 72 2.99 -18.05 -3.84
N GLU A 73 3.40 -16.79 -3.64
CA GLU A 73 4.37 -16.40 -2.61
C GLU A 73 3.84 -16.65 -1.20
N TYR A 74 2.53 -16.74 -1.04
CA TYR A 74 1.85 -16.97 0.24
C TYR A 74 1.10 -18.30 0.26
N GLY A 75 1.60 -19.31 -0.47
CA GLY A 75 1.04 -20.66 -0.46
C GLY A 75 -0.37 -20.75 -1.04
N ASN A 76 -0.71 -19.91 -2.01
CA ASN A 76 -2.04 -19.80 -2.63
C ASN A 76 -3.16 -19.52 -1.63
N SER A 77 -2.84 -18.87 -0.51
CA SER A 77 -3.80 -18.56 0.55
C SER A 77 -4.11 -17.07 0.60
N VAL A 78 -5.38 -16.73 0.40
CA VAL A 78 -5.92 -15.38 0.57
C VAL A 78 -5.71 -14.89 2.00
N ASP A 79 -5.91 -15.77 2.99
CA ASP A 79 -5.72 -15.43 4.40
C ASP A 79 -4.27 -15.08 4.73
N LYS A 80 -3.33 -15.82 4.16
CA LYS A 80 -1.89 -15.55 4.36
C LYS A 80 -1.48 -14.23 3.70
N LEU A 81 -2.01 -13.93 2.52
CA LEU A 81 -1.76 -12.66 1.85
C LEU A 81 -2.32 -11.50 2.68
N THR A 82 -3.55 -11.62 3.16
CA THR A 82 -4.18 -10.62 4.04
C THR A 82 -3.36 -10.41 5.31
N LEU A 83 -2.91 -11.49 5.93
CA LEU A 83 -2.07 -11.41 7.13
C LEU A 83 -0.76 -10.69 6.84
N ALA A 84 -0.09 -11.01 5.73
CA ALA A 84 1.17 -10.38 5.35
C ALA A 84 1.00 -8.87 5.11
N ILE A 85 -0.06 -8.45 4.43
CA ILE A 85 -0.38 -7.04 4.22
C ILE A 85 -0.66 -6.36 5.57
N THR A 86 -1.46 -6.98 6.43
CA THR A 86 -1.78 -6.46 7.76
C THR A 86 -0.52 -6.29 8.62
N ASP A 87 0.37 -7.27 8.60
CA ASP A 87 1.64 -7.21 9.33
C ASP A 87 2.53 -6.07 8.81
N SER A 88 2.56 -5.86 7.50
CA SER A 88 3.27 -4.73 6.90
C SER A 88 2.69 -3.40 7.34
N LEU A 89 1.37 -3.27 7.34
CA LEU A 89 0.69 -2.07 7.80
C LEU A 89 1.03 -1.77 9.26
N LYS A 90 1.03 -2.80 10.12
CA LYS A 90 1.43 -2.64 11.52
C LYS A 90 2.88 -2.19 11.66
N LYS A 91 3.77 -2.77 10.86
CA LYS A 91 5.19 -2.42 10.86
C LYS A 91 5.43 -0.97 10.46
N TYR A 92 4.81 -0.54 9.35
CA TYR A 92 5.08 0.77 8.76
C TYR A 92 4.21 1.89 9.33
N LEU A 93 2.97 1.62 9.68
CA LEU A 93 2.07 2.66 10.17
C LEU A 93 2.04 2.76 11.69
N GLN A 94 2.30 1.67 12.40
CA GLN A 94 2.30 1.62 13.86
C GLN A 94 1.06 2.28 14.48
N ASN A 95 -0.10 2.03 13.87
CA ASN A 95 -1.38 2.61 14.27
C ASN A 95 -2.47 1.55 14.14
N SER A 96 -2.58 0.70 15.14
CA SER A 96 -3.53 -0.42 15.14
C SER A 96 -4.98 0.05 15.12
N ALA A 97 -5.29 1.17 15.76
CA ALA A 97 -6.64 1.73 15.78
C ALA A 97 -7.09 2.13 14.37
N PHE A 98 -6.19 2.72 13.58
CA PHE A 98 -6.48 3.06 12.19
C PHE A 98 -6.58 1.80 11.31
N ILE A 99 -5.65 0.87 11.48
CA ILE A 99 -5.62 -0.38 10.70
C ILE A 99 -6.91 -1.17 10.91
N ALA A 100 -7.47 -1.16 12.11
CA ALA A 100 -8.74 -1.81 12.42
C ALA A 100 -9.94 -1.25 11.63
N LYS A 101 -9.82 -0.04 11.10
CA LYS A 101 -10.88 0.60 10.29
C LYS A 101 -10.77 0.26 8.80
N LEU A 102 -9.68 -0.34 8.37
CA LEU A 102 -9.52 -0.78 6.98
C LEU A 102 -10.44 -1.97 6.70
N LYS A 103 -10.96 -2.03 5.48
CA LYS A 103 -11.77 -3.17 5.04
C LYS A 103 -11.11 -3.81 3.84
N PHE A 104 -10.86 -5.12 3.94
CA PHE A 104 -10.33 -5.93 2.86
C PHE A 104 -11.46 -6.71 2.21
N GLU A 105 -11.54 -6.63 0.90
CA GLU A 105 -12.52 -7.34 0.11
C GLU A 105 -11.84 -7.99 -1.08
N PHE A 106 -12.03 -9.30 -1.26
CA PHE A 106 -11.57 -10.00 -2.44
C PHE A 106 -12.71 -10.08 -3.44
N ALA A 107 -12.42 -9.73 -4.68
CA ALA A 107 -13.38 -9.73 -5.77
C ALA A 107 -12.86 -10.57 -6.93
N ASP A 108 -13.79 -11.07 -7.75
CA ASP A 108 -13.48 -11.89 -8.89
C ASP A 108 -13.82 -11.17 -10.19
N ASN A 109 -12.98 -11.40 -11.21
CA ASN A 109 -13.28 -11.02 -12.59
C ASN A 109 -12.98 -12.22 -13.47
N GLY A 110 -13.99 -13.05 -13.70
CA GLY A 110 -13.82 -14.34 -14.34
C GLY A 110 -13.05 -15.30 -13.44
N ASP A 111 -11.90 -15.79 -13.93
CA ASP A 111 -11.01 -16.68 -13.18
C ASP A 111 -9.93 -15.92 -12.39
N LYS A 112 -9.96 -14.59 -12.44
CA LYS A 112 -8.95 -13.73 -11.80
C LYS A 112 -9.53 -13.07 -10.55
N GLN A 113 -8.74 -13.09 -9.48
CA GLN A 113 -9.09 -12.52 -8.20
C GLN A 113 -8.25 -11.27 -7.94
N TYR A 114 -8.85 -10.26 -7.35
CA TYR A 114 -8.13 -9.04 -6.95
C TYR A 114 -8.60 -8.59 -5.58
N LEU A 115 -7.78 -7.76 -4.93
CA LEU A 115 -8.06 -7.26 -3.59
C LEU A 115 -8.43 -5.77 -3.65
N ILE A 116 -9.46 -5.41 -2.90
CA ILE A 116 -9.84 -4.02 -2.65
C ILE A 116 -9.58 -3.71 -1.19
N ILE A 117 -8.78 -2.68 -0.92
CA ILE A 117 -8.59 -2.16 0.43
C ILE A 117 -9.34 -0.83 0.53
N GLN A 118 -10.39 -0.79 1.32
CA GLN A 118 -11.13 0.44 1.60
C GLN A 118 -10.42 1.19 2.72
N VAL A 119 -9.98 2.41 2.42
CA VAL A 119 -9.23 3.27 3.35
C VAL A 119 -10.10 4.44 3.74
N PRO A 120 -10.45 4.59 5.03
CA PRO A 120 -11.23 5.75 5.45
C PRO A 120 -10.36 7.01 5.50
N ARG A 121 -11.02 8.16 5.40
CA ARG A 121 -10.38 9.45 5.66
C ARG A 121 -10.02 9.51 7.14
N SER A 122 -8.76 9.74 7.45
CA SER A 122 -8.29 9.79 8.83
C SER A 122 -8.59 11.14 9.49
N THR A 123 -8.87 11.13 10.79
CA THR A 123 -9.06 12.35 11.58
C THR A 123 -7.75 12.91 12.11
N GLU A 124 -6.68 12.12 12.06
CA GLU A 124 -5.34 12.54 12.46
C GLU A 124 -4.32 12.02 11.44
N PRO A 125 -3.12 12.62 11.37
CA PRO A 125 -2.12 12.19 10.40
C PRO A 125 -1.71 10.73 10.59
N ILE A 126 -1.55 10.03 9.48
CA ILE A 126 -1.00 8.67 9.44
C ILE A 126 0.40 8.77 8.83
N PHE A 127 1.41 8.54 9.65
CA PHE A 127 2.80 8.59 9.22
C PHE A 127 3.32 7.21 8.85
N VAL A 128 4.29 7.17 7.94
CA VAL A 128 5.01 5.95 7.59
C VAL A 128 6.31 5.94 8.39
N ASN A 129 6.51 4.92 9.19
CA ASN A 129 7.69 4.77 10.03
C ASN A 129 8.81 4.11 9.23
N VAL A 130 9.95 4.75 9.18
CA VAL A 130 11.16 4.27 8.51
C VAL A 130 12.31 4.22 9.52
N SER A 131 13.44 3.61 9.13
CA SER A 131 14.58 3.42 10.04
C SER A 131 15.09 4.71 10.67
N ASN A 132 14.99 5.83 9.97
CA ASN A 132 15.52 7.13 10.42
C ASN A 132 14.43 8.11 10.87
N GLY A 133 13.20 7.64 11.12
CA GLY A 133 12.13 8.51 11.59
C GLY A 133 10.79 8.23 10.90
N GLN A 134 10.07 9.28 10.61
CA GLN A 134 8.73 9.20 10.02
C GLN A 134 8.65 10.00 8.75
N GLU A 135 7.88 9.49 7.80
CA GLU A 135 7.60 10.15 6.53
C GLU A 135 6.10 10.40 6.39
N ALA A 136 5.72 11.53 5.81
CA ALA A 136 4.34 11.90 5.55
C ALA A 136 4.04 11.82 4.07
N TYR A 137 3.03 11.05 3.71
CA TYR A 137 2.57 10.88 2.33
C TYR A 137 1.14 11.38 2.20
N VAL A 138 0.87 12.08 1.11
CA VAL A 138 -0.48 12.56 0.78
C VAL A 138 -0.78 12.19 -0.67
N ARG A 139 -1.99 11.75 -0.92
CA ARG A 139 -2.44 11.40 -2.26
C ARG A 139 -2.75 12.64 -3.06
N ILE A 140 -2.00 12.87 -4.15
CA ILE A 140 -2.25 13.95 -5.09
C ILE A 140 -2.54 13.30 -6.45
N GLN A 141 -3.79 13.41 -6.88
CA GLN A 141 -4.25 12.75 -8.11
C GLN A 141 -3.98 11.23 -8.04
N LYS A 142 -3.11 10.73 -8.90
CA LYS A 142 -2.78 9.30 -9.00
C LYS A 142 -1.45 8.95 -8.34
N SER A 143 -0.88 9.85 -7.55
CA SER A 143 0.44 9.68 -6.96
C SER A 143 0.42 9.83 -5.45
N SER A 144 1.17 8.98 -4.76
CA SER A 144 1.43 9.11 -3.32
C SER A 144 2.69 9.95 -3.15
N GLU A 145 2.51 11.20 -2.78
CA GLU A 145 3.59 12.19 -2.71
C GLU A 145 4.12 12.31 -1.28
N LYS A 146 5.44 12.27 -1.16
CA LYS A 146 6.12 12.50 0.11
C LYS A 146 6.21 14.00 0.36
N PHE A 147 5.63 14.45 1.45
CA PHE A 147 5.69 15.86 1.85
C PHE A 147 6.91 16.11 2.74
N SER A 148 7.55 17.26 2.56
CA SER A 148 8.53 17.75 3.53
C SER A 148 7.81 18.15 4.83
N VAL A 149 8.57 18.31 5.91
CA VAL A 149 8.01 18.75 7.20
C VAL A 149 7.25 20.08 7.03
N GLY A 150 7.84 21.05 6.33
CA GLY A 150 7.20 22.34 6.10
C GLY A 150 5.91 22.25 5.28
N GLU A 151 5.92 21.46 4.22
CA GLU A 151 4.73 21.23 3.40
C GLU A 151 3.62 20.54 4.21
N PHE A 152 3.98 19.56 5.00
CA PHE A 152 2.99 18.81 5.78
C PHE A 152 2.39 19.67 6.89
N LEU A 153 3.17 20.52 7.54
CA LEU A 153 2.65 21.45 8.55
C LEU A 153 1.63 22.42 7.97
N LYS A 154 1.89 22.95 6.78
CA LYS A 154 0.92 23.82 6.08
C LYS A 154 -0.35 23.08 5.72
N TYR A 155 -0.20 21.88 5.18
CA TYR A 155 -1.33 21.01 4.83
C TYR A 155 -2.18 20.66 6.05
N SER A 156 -1.54 20.38 7.18
CA SER A 156 -2.19 19.95 8.41
C SER A 156 -3.06 21.03 9.06
N LYS A 157 -2.75 22.31 8.84
CA LYS A 157 -3.57 23.40 9.40
C LYS A 157 -5.03 23.30 8.98
N ASP A 158 -5.27 22.98 7.73
CA ASP A 158 -6.64 22.85 7.21
C ASP A 158 -7.16 21.44 7.32
N ARG A 159 -6.30 20.45 7.07
CA ARG A 159 -6.72 19.05 7.02
C ARG A 159 -6.89 18.40 8.40
N PHE A 160 -6.04 18.77 9.35
CA PHE A 160 -6.04 18.21 10.71
C PHE A 160 -6.04 19.34 11.75
N PRO A 161 -7.10 20.16 11.80
CA PRO A 161 -7.08 21.39 12.62
C PRO A 161 -6.96 21.13 14.12
N ASN A 162 -7.33 19.95 14.60
CA ASN A 162 -7.32 19.60 16.00
C ASN A 162 -6.11 18.75 16.43
N TRP A 163 -5.22 18.46 15.49
CA TRP A 163 -4.11 17.54 15.76
C TRP A 163 -3.02 18.13 16.65
N LEU A 164 -2.72 19.41 16.48
CA LEU A 164 -1.63 20.10 17.20
C LEU A 164 -2.14 20.98 18.36
N VAL A 165 -3.28 20.67 18.88
CA VAL A 165 -3.86 21.45 20.01
C VAL A 165 -3.42 20.89 21.34
#